data_b53cd0d2364bfabb2aa4d18b791ca825
#
_entry.id   b53cd0d2364bfabb2aa4d18b791ca825
#
_cell.length_a   1.000
_cell.length_b   1.000
_cell.length_c   1.000
_cell.angle_alpha   90.00
_cell.angle_beta   90.00
_cell.angle_gamma   90.00
#
_symmetry.space_group_name_H-M   'P 1'
#
loop_
_entity.id
_entity.type
_entity.pdbx_description
1 polymer ?
#
loop_
_entity_poly.entity_id
_entity_poly.type
_entity_poly.pdbx_seq_one_letter_code
_entity_poly.pdbx_strand_id
1 'polypeptide(L)'
;MNDINTGNTFPLLGRRILVTRALQQAGKLSDGLKALGAEPVEVPVLEIRPPDSYDGLDAALKKLEPNKFAQSFDWLILTSANTVQTVAARCRLLEIDFAEIKALKVAAVGSATAEAARKVGFRVTVVPDSYHSEGLVSALGNSVLTKRVLLARAKVARDVIPDALTAVGALMTVVDAYQTALPDGSQELLVEALGVGVDGATFASSSSVRNLAEVAREAGIRFPFAGVAAISIGPVTSATLREHGWEPAGEAKASDIPGLIAAVVGVLARPEDKT
;
A
#
# COMPACT_ATOMS: atom_id res chain seq x y z
N MET A 1 -27.61 -8.95 42.92
CA MET A 1 -27.75 -9.41 41.52
C MET A 1 -27.09 -8.34 40.67
N ASN A 2 -25.88 -8.54 40.24
CA ASN A 2 -25.16 -7.60 39.36
C ASN A 2 -25.55 -7.95 37.93
N ASP A 3 -26.39 -7.11 37.33
CA ASP A 3 -26.55 -7.16 35.87
C ASP A 3 -25.22 -6.78 35.22
N ILE A 4 -24.52 -7.77 34.75
CA ILE A 4 -23.39 -7.57 33.84
C ILE A 4 -24.02 -7.10 32.54
N ASN A 5 -23.96 -5.79 32.31
CA ASN A 5 -24.29 -5.17 31.03
C ASN A 5 -23.30 -5.75 29.97
N THR A 6 -23.72 -6.80 29.29
CA THR A 6 -23.01 -7.34 28.13
C THR A 6 -23.20 -6.35 26.99
N GLY A 7 -22.32 -5.35 26.93
CA GLY A 7 -22.24 -4.43 25.78
C GLY A 7 -22.24 -5.26 24.50
N ASN A 8 -22.99 -4.81 23.51
CA ASN A 8 -23.26 -5.51 22.26
C ASN A 8 -21.93 -5.97 21.62
N THR A 9 -21.74 -7.27 21.53
CA THR A 9 -20.51 -7.90 21.03
C THR A 9 -20.31 -7.65 19.55
N PHE A 10 -21.36 -7.17 18.82
CA PHE A 10 -21.37 -6.96 17.37
C PHE A 10 -21.90 -5.57 16.96
N PRO A 11 -21.13 -4.50 17.19
CA PRO A 11 -21.60 -3.11 16.92
C PRO A 11 -21.93 -2.85 15.45
N LEU A 12 -21.42 -3.67 14.53
CA LEU A 12 -21.65 -3.56 13.08
C LEU A 12 -22.61 -4.64 12.54
N LEU A 13 -23.40 -5.26 13.42
CA LEU A 13 -24.29 -6.36 13.01
C LEU A 13 -25.23 -5.94 11.85
N GLY A 14 -25.14 -6.69 10.73
CA GLY A 14 -25.92 -6.45 9.52
C GLY A 14 -25.49 -5.26 8.67
N ARG A 15 -24.37 -4.61 9.00
CA ARG A 15 -23.76 -3.55 8.16
C ARG A 15 -22.98 -4.17 7.04
N ARG A 16 -23.24 -3.73 5.80
CA ARG A 16 -22.49 -4.10 4.59
C ARG A 16 -21.46 -3.02 4.26
N ILE A 17 -20.19 -3.40 4.23
CA ILE A 17 -19.08 -2.45 4.15
C ILE A 17 -18.19 -2.77 2.96
N LEU A 18 -18.13 -1.85 2.00
CA LEU A 18 -17.27 -1.95 0.83
C LEU A 18 -15.79 -1.88 1.24
N VAL A 19 -15.02 -2.90 0.87
CA VAL A 19 -13.57 -2.98 1.09
C VAL A 19 -12.87 -2.86 -0.25
N THR A 20 -12.17 -1.72 -0.46
CA THR A 20 -11.59 -1.34 -1.76
C THR A 20 -10.10 -1.71 -1.90
N ARG A 21 -9.56 -2.52 -0.98
CA ARG A 21 -8.15 -2.93 -0.98
C ARG A 21 -7.87 -4.00 -2.03
N ALA A 22 -6.59 -4.09 -2.46
CA ALA A 22 -6.12 -5.24 -3.21
C ALA A 22 -6.45 -6.55 -2.47
N LEU A 23 -6.87 -7.58 -3.21
CA LEU A 23 -7.37 -8.84 -2.64
C LEU A 23 -6.40 -9.45 -1.62
N GLN A 24 -5.08 -9.46 -1.93
CA GLN A 24 -4.04 -9.99 -1.04
C GLN A 24 -3.85 -9.18 0.26
N GLN A 25 -4.41 -7.97 0.33
CA GLN A 25 -4.28 -7.05 1.47
C GLN A 25 -5.60 -6.81 2.20
N ALA A 26 -6.72 -7.30 1.68
CA ALA A 26 -8.07 -7.08 2.24
C ALA A 26 -8.28 -7.86 3.54
N GLY A 27 -7.72 -9.07 3.67
CA GLY A 27 -8.04 -10.04 4.71
C GLY A 27 -8.07 -9.47 6.12
N LYS A 28 -7.01 -8.77 6.58
CA LYS A 28 -7.00 -8.18 7.93
C LYS A 28 -8.14 -7.21 8.21
N LEU A 29 -8.52 -6.41 7.21
CA LEU A 29 -9.64 -5.47 7.35
C LEU A 29 -10.98 -6.22 7.33
N SER A 30 -11.16 -7.11 6.36
CA SER A 30 -12.37 -7.92 6.25
C SER A 30 -12.62 -8.79 7.49
N ASP A 31 -11.58 -9.46 8.00
CA ASP A 31 -11.69 -10.29 9.19
C ASP A 31 -12.02 -9.46 10.44
N GLY A 32 -11.39 -8.28 10.59
CA GLY A 32 -11.69 -7.38 11.69
C GLY A 32 -13.12 -6.83 11.64
N LEU A 33 -13.66 -6.53 10.46
CA LEU A 33 -15.04 -6.11 10.27
C LEU A 33 -16.03 -7.26 10.55
N LYS A 34 -15.73 -8.48 10.08
CA LYS A 34 -16.54 -9.68 10.37
C LYS A 34 -16.60 -9.97 11.86
N ALA A 35 -15.48 -9.84 12.58
CA ALA A 35 -15.43 -10.04 14.03
C ALA A 35 -16.34 -9.07 14.79
N LEU A 36 -16.72 -7.94 14.20
CA LEU A 36 -17.65 -6.94 14.75
C LEU A 36 -19.09 -7.09 14.20
N GLY A 37 -19.38 -8.15 13.45
CA GLY A 37 -20.70 -8.48 12.92
C GLY A 37 -21.02 -7.84 11.56
N ALA A 38 -20.08 -7.16 10.91
CA ALA A 38 -20.28 -6.62 9.57
C ALA A 38 -20.17 -7.71 8.49
N GLU A 39 -20.74 -7.42 7.33
CA GLU A 39 -20.54 -8.13 6.07
C GLU A 39 -19.58 -7.30 5.19
N PRO A 40 -18.28 -7.63 5.11
CA PRO A 40 -17.38 -6.99 4.17
C PRO A 40 -17.70 -7.41 2.74
N VAL A 41 -17.88 -6.42 1.88
CA VAL A 41 -18.08 -6.61 0.43
C VAL A 41 -16.80 -6.21 -0.28
N GLU A 42 -16.02 -7.19 -0.70
CA GLU A 42 -14.72 -6.95 -1.31
C GLU A 42 -14.90 -6.58 -2.79
N VAL A 43 -14.58 -5.32 -3.13
CA VAL A 43 -14.46 -4.81 -4.49
C VAL A 43 -13.03 -4.29 -4.64
N PRO A 44 -12.09 -5.16 -5.01
CA PRO A 44 -10.70 -4.76 -5.14
C PRO A 44 -10.57 -3.77 -6.31
N VAL A 45 -10.02 -2.60 -6.04
CA VAL A 45 -9.80 -1.55 -7.06
C VAL A 45 -8.31 -1.37 -7.37
N LEU A 46 -7.48 -2.24 -6.85
CA LEU A 46 -6.05 -2.26 -7.07
C LEU A 46 -5.56 -3.70 -7.09
N GLU A 47 -4.79 -4.02 -8.10
CA GLU A 47 -4.07 -5.28 -8.21
C GLU A 47 -2.58 -5.01 -8.41
N ILE A 48 -1.76 -5.81 -7.75
CA ILE A 48 -0.31 -5.83 -7.97
C ILE A 48 -0.03 -6.88 -9.04
N ARG A 49 0.46 -6.43 -10.18
CA ARG A 49 0.83 -7.30 -11.31
C ARG A 49 2.34 -7.27 -11.56
N PRO A 50 2.91 -8.31 -12.18
CA PRO A 50 4.26 -8.23 -12.75
C PRO A 50 4.41 -6.98 -13.63
N PRO A 51 5.62 -6.40 -13.76
CA PRO A 51 5.88 -5.39 -14.79
C PRO A 51 5.77 -6.03 -16.17
N ASP A 52 5.74 -5.24 -17.22
CA ASP A 52 5.67 -5.77 -18.61
C ASP A 52 6.83 -6.69 -18.95
N SER A 53 8.02 -6.44 -18.38
CA SER A 53 9.19 -7.31 -18.42
C SER A 53 10.00 -7.17 -17.14
N TYR A 54 10.61 -8.27 -16.72
CA TYR A 54 11.62 -8.29 -15.66
C TYR A 54 13.05 -8.09 -16.18
N ASP A 55 13.28 -7.92 -17.48
CA ASP A 55 14.63 -7.86 -18.07
C ASP A 55 15.49 -6.76 -17.43
N GLY A 56 14.92 -5.58 -17.21
CA GLY A 56 15.62 -4.47 -16.56
C GLY A 56 16.01 -4.78 -15.12
N LEU A 57 15.07 -5.34 -14.33
CA LEU A 57 15.31 -5.74 -12.95
C LEU A 57 16.35 -6.89 -12.90
N ASP A 58 16.19 -7.92 -13.70
CA ASP A 58 17.10 -9.07 -13.73
C ASP A 58 18.52 -8.68 -14.15
N ALA A 59 18.65 -7.84 -15.17
CA ALA A 59 19.94 -7.32 -15.60
C ALA A 59 20.62 -6.48 -14.49
N ALA A 60 19.85 -5.72 -13.72
CA ALA A 60 20.36 -4.97 -12.57
C ALA A 60 20.78 -5.91 -11.41
N LEU A 61 19.94 -6.91 -11.11
CA LEU A 61 20.22 -7.88 -10.04
C LEU A 61 21.46 -8.73 -10.33
N LYS A 62 21.65 -9.19 -11.58
CA LYS A 62 22.85 -9.92 -12.00
C LYS A 62 24.14 -9.11 -11.82
N LYS A 63 24.08 -7.78 -11.83
CA LYS A 63 25.24 -6.92 -11.53
C LYS A 63 25.61 -6.91 -10.04
N LEU A 64 24.75 -7.45 -9.16
CA LEU A 64 25.04 -7.61 -7.74
C LEU A 64 25.87 -8.85 -7.41
N GLU A 65 26.07 -9.78 -8.36
CA GLU A 65 26.87 -10.98 -8.13
C GLU A 65 28.29 -10.64 -7.63
N PRO A 66 28.80 -11.32 -6.58
CA PRO A 66 30.06 -10.99 -5.90
C PRO A 66 31.28 -10.92 -6.81
N ASN A 67 31.29 -11.64 -7.94
CA ASN A 67 32.43 -11.72 -8.86
C ASN A 67 32.44 -10.63 -9.94
N LYS A 68 31.48 -9.69 -9.93
CA LYS A 68 31.37 -8.61 -10.92
C LYS A 68 31.61 -7.22 -10.31
N PHE A 69 32.63 -7.09 -9.45
CA PHE A 69 32.94 -5.88 -8.68
C PHE A 69 32.98 -4.56 -9.48
N ALA A 70 33.35 -4.58 -10.75
CA ALA A 70 33.44 -3.39 -11.58
C ALA A 70 32.07 -2.80 -11.97
N GLN A 71 30.98 -3.54 -11.77
CA GLN A 71 29.62 -3.17 -12.20
C GLN A 71 28.58 -3.22 -11.07
N SER A 72 29.00 -3.44 -9.83
CA SER A 72 28.11 -3.54 -8.67
C SER A 72 27.48 -2.21 -8.28
N PHE A 73 26.32 -2.26 -7.63
CA PHE A 73 25.69 -1.10 -6.97
C PHE A 73 26.26 -0.93 -5.55
N ASP A 74 26.33 0.31 -5.11
CA ASP A 74 26.69 0.67 -3.72
C ASP A 74 25.43 0.65 -2.83
N TRP A 75 24.26 0.98 -3.43
CA TRP A 75 22.98 1.07 -2.74
C TRP A 75 21.86 0.36 -3.50
N LEU A 76 20.97 -0.29 -2.74
CA LEU A 76 19.65 -0.74 -3.18
C LEU A 76 18.59 0.03 -2.39
N ILE A 77 17.67 0.70 -3.08
CA ILE A 77 16.53 1.39 -2.49
C ILE A 77 15.26 0.57 -2.76
N LEU A 78 14.54 0.26 -1.68
CA LEU A 78 13.28 -0.48 -1.69
C LEU A 78 12.16 0.44 -1.22
N THR A 79 11.16 0.67 -2.07
CA THR A 79 10.11 1.67 -1.81
C THR A 79 8.87 1.11 -1.11
N SER A 80 8.65 -0.21 -1.16
CA SER A 80 7.48 -0.86 -0.57
C SER A 80 7.73 -2.33 -0.25
N ALA A 81 6.87 -2.94 0.56
CA ALA A 81 6.89 -4.38 0.82
C ALA A 81 6.71 -5.20 -0.48
N ASN A 82 5.91 -4.73 -1.43
CA ASN A 82 5.73 -5.39 -2.73
C ASN A 82 7.04 -5.40 -3.53
N THR A 83 7.78 -4.28 -3.53
CA THR A 83 9.12 -4.20 -4.14
C THR A 83 10.07 -5.23 -3.50
N VAL A 84 10.06 -5.34 -2.17
CA VAL A 84 10.87 -6.32 -1.44
C VAL A 84 10.56 -7.74 -1.89
N GLN A 85 9.27 -8.11 -1.93
CA GLN A 85 8.83 -9.45 -2.32
C GLN A 85 9.25 -9.78 -3.75
N THR A 86 9.06 -8.83 -4.68
CA THR A 86 9.46 -9.03 -6.08
C THR A 86 10.96 -9.19 -6.22
N VAL A 87 11.75 -8.28 -5.65
CA VAL A 87 13.23 -8.35 -5.71
C VAL A 87 13.73 -9.66 -5.11
N ALA A 88 13.22 -10.07 -3.94
CA ALA A 88 13.61 -11.32 -3.30
C ALA A 88 13.21 -12.55 -4.13
N ALA A 89 12.04 -12.54 -4.76
CA ALA A 89 11.60 -13.63 -5.65
C ALA A 89 12.49 -13.72 -6.89
N ARG A 90 12.84 -12.58 -7.53
CA ARG A 90 13.73 -12.56 -8.69
C ARG A 90 15.14 -13.01 -8.33
N CYS A 91 15.67 -12.61 -7.18
CA CYS A 91 16.99 -13.06 -6.75
C CYS A 91 17.05 -14.57 -6.51
N ARG A 92 16.01 -15.14 -5.88
CA ARG A 92 15.91 -16.60 -5.73
C ARG A 92 15.90 -17.32 -7.09
N LEU A 93 15.14 -16.78 -8.07
CA LEU A 93 15.07 -17.34 -9.40
C LEU A 93 16.41 -17.24 -10.15
N LEU A 94 17.19 -16.19 -9.89
CA LEU A 94 18.50 -15.93 -10.48
C LEU A 94 19.66 -16.54 -9.68
N GLU A 95 19.36 -17.27 -8.59
CA GLU A 95 20.33 -17.90 -7.69
C GLU A 95 21.31 -16.89 -7.05
N ILE A 96 20.83 -15.64 -6.82
CA ILE A 96 21.62 -14.58 -6.18
C ILE A 96 21.36 -14.62 -4.67
N ASP A 97 22.40 -14.88 -3.88
CA ASP A 97 22.34 -14.82 -2.41
C ASP A 97 22.76 -13.44 -1.90
N PHE A 98 21.81 -12.71 -1.32
CA PHE A 98 22.08 -11.41 -0.71
C PHE A 98 23.00 -11.46 0.50
N ALA A 99 23.05 -12.57 1.23
CA ALA A 99 23.93 -12.72 2.37
C ALA A 99 25.42 -12.61 1.99
N GLU A 100 25.74 -12.96 0.74
CA GLU A 100 27.09 -12.87 0.18
C GLU A 100 27.47 -11.46 -0.30
N ILE A 101 26.47 -10.56 -0.53
CA ILE A 101 26.71 -9.21 -1.04
C ILE A 101 26.96 -8.24 0.12
N LYS A 102 28.08 -8.41 0.82
CA LYS A 102 28.40 -7.67 2.06
C LYS A 102 28.54 -6.16 1.88
N ALA A 103 28.94 -5.70 0.70
CA ALA A 103 29.20 -4.29 0.40
C ALA A 103 27.96 -3.48 0.04
N LEU A 104 26.85 -4.13 -0.33
CA LEU A 104 25.60 -3.47 -0.72
C LEU A 104 24.90 -2.89 0.51
N LYS A 105 24.66 -1.59 0.49
CA LYS A 105 23.82 -0.91 1.48
C LYS A 105 22.36 -0.92 1.01
N VAL A 106 21.43 -1.16 1.93
CA VAL A 106 20.01 -1.21 1.61
C VAL A 106 19.27 -0.10 2.36
N ALA A 107 18.50 0.68 1.63
CA ALA A 107 17.63 1.70 2.19
C ALA A 107 16.15 1.33 1.92
N ALA A 108 15.30 1.50 2.93
CA ALA A 108 13.86 1.27 2.84
C ALA A 108 13.12 2.58 3.17
N VAL A 109 12.07 2.91 2.41
CA VAL A 109 11.31 4.16 2.58
C VAL A 109 10.59 4.22 3.94
N GLY A 110 10.23 3.08 4.52
CA GLY A 110 9.52 3.05 5.80
C GLY A 110 9.73 1.76 6.59
N SER A 111 9.31 1.77 7.86
CA SER A 111 9.49 0.67 8.80
C SER A 111 8.91 -0.66 8.32
N ALA A 112 7.70 -0.66 7.74
CA ALA A 112 7.07 -1.87 7.21
C ALA A 112 7.87 -2.47 6.04
N THR A 113 8.43 -1.62 5.15
CA THR A 113 9.32 -2.06 4.06
C THR A 113 10.62 -2.62 4.62
N ALA A 114 11.19 -1.97 5.62
CA ALA A 114 12.43 -2.42 6.28
C ALA A 114 12.24 -3.77 6.98
N GLU A 115 11.11 -3.96 7.66
CA GLU A 115 10.76 -5.23 8.30
C GLU A 115 10.61 -6.35 7.26
N ALA A 116 9.86 -6.10 6.19
CA ALA A 116 9.72 -7.04 5.08
C ALA A 116 11.09 -7.40 4.47
N ALA A 117 11.96 -6.40 4.27
CA ALA A 117 13.30 -6.59 3.73
C ALA A 117 14.17 -7.46 4.65
N ARG A 118 14.16 -7.21 5.95
CA ARG A 118 14.91 -8.02 6.93
C ARG A 118 14.42 -9.47 6.99
N LYS A 119 13.10 -9.70 6.88
CA LYS A 119 12.50 -11.06 6.86
C LYS A 119 12.99 -11.91 5.69
N VAL A 120 13.34 -11.31 4.57
CA VAL A 120 13.85 -12.01 3.39
C VAL A 120 15.39 -11.95 3.25
N GLY A 121 16.09 -11.49 4.29
CA GLY A 121 17.55 -11.56 4.39
C GLY A 121 18.30 -10.28 4.01
N PHE A 122 17.62 -9.16 3.67
CA PHE A 122 18.31 -7.90 3.38
C PHE A 122 18.85 -7.23 4.66
N ARG A 123 20.08 -6.71 4.59
CA ARG A 123 20.67 -5.89 5.65
C ARG A 123 20.30 -4.42 5.46
N VAL A 124 19.13 -4.04 5.99
CA VAL A 124 18.66 -2.64 5.89
C VAL A 124 19.51 -1.74 6.76
N THR A 125 20.17 -0.76 6.13
CA THR A 125 21.10 0.20 6.75
C THR A 125 20.45 1.56 7.01
N VAL A 126 19.49 1.97 6.18
CA VAL A 126 18.82 3.27 6.30
C VAL A 126 17.31 3.08 6.26
N VAL A 127 16.62 3.67 7.24
CA VAL A 127 15.18 3.88 7.28
C VAL A 127 15.00 5.32 7.78
N PRO A 128 14.30 6.18 7.05
CA PRO A 128 14.09 7.56 7.50
C PRO A 128 13.09 7.61 8.67
N ASP A 129 13.14 8.69 9.45
CA ASP A 129 12.12 8.95 10.50
C ASP A 129 10.76 9.34 9.88
N SER A 130 10.80 9.98 8.72
CA SER A 130 9.61 10.35 7.93
C SER A 130 9.43 9.37 6.77
N TYR A 131 8.42 8.52 6.83
CA TYR A 131 8.19 7.37 5.92
C TYR A 131 7.65 7.78 4.55
N HIS A 132 8.34 8.70 3.86
CA HIS A 132 8.02 9.15 2.51
C HIS A 132 9.31 9.41 1.70
N SER A 133 9.15 9.64 0.40
CA SER A 133 10.29 9.78 -0.55
C SER A 133 11.27 10.88 -0.13
N GLU A 134 10.75 12.03 0.27
CA GLU A 134 11.53 13.20 0.67
C GLU A 134 12.32 12.92 1.96
N GLY A 135 11.72 12.19 2.91
CA GLY A 135 12.38 11.73 4.13
C GLY A 135 13.58 10.81 3.82
N LEU A 136 13.40 9.87 2.87
CA LEU A 136 14.48 8.99 2.46
C LEU A 136 15.62 9.76 1.77
N VAL A 137 15.29 10.70 0.88
CA VAL A 137 16.28 11.55 0.22
C VAL A 137 17.10 12.31 1.27
N SER A 138 16.45 12.91 2.27
CA SER A 138 17.12 13.60 3.37
C SER A 138 18.03 12.66 4.20
N ALA A 139 17.55 11.45 4.54
CA ALA A 139 18.31 10.48 5.31
C ALA A 139 19.55 9.94 4.56
N LEU A 140 19.47 9.82 3.24
CA LEU A 140 20.59 9.40 2.40
C LEU A 140 21.62 10.53 2.22
N GLY A 141 21.17 11.77 2.01
CA GLY A 141 22.01 12.96 1.89
C GLY A 141 23.20 12.73 0.96
N ASN A 142 24.37 13.17 1.39
CA ASN A 142 25.63 13.04 0.64
C ASN A 142 26.20 11.60 0.60
N SER A 143 25.61 10.66 1.32
CA SER A 143 26.12 9.27 1.36
C SER A 143 26.04 8.55 0.01
N VAL A 144 25.25 9.10 -0.93
CA VAL A 144 25.06 8.59 -2.30
C VAL A 144 25.85 9.37 -3.35
N LEU A 145 26.59 10.43 -2.96
CA LEU A 145 27.41 11.20 -3.89
C LEU A 145 28.40 10.28 -4.61
N THR A 146 28.42 10.32 -5.93
CA THR A 146 29.20 9.45 -6.84
C THR A 146 28.93 7.95 -6.72
N LYS A 147 27.89 7.54 -5.98
CA LYS A 147 27.54 6.14 -5.76
C LYS A 147 26.57 5.63 -6.82
N ARG A 148 26.70 4.36 -7.14
CA ARG A 148 25.74 3.65 -8.01
C ARG A 148 24.58 3.17 -7.18
N VAL A 149 23.40 3.65 -7.51
CA VAL A 149 22.17 3.42 -6.74
C VAL A 149 21.17 2.69 -7.60
N LEU A 150 20.76 1.48 -7.19
CA LEU A 150 19.64 0.76 -7.77
C LEU A 150 18.37 1.12 -7.00
N LEU A 151 17.41 1.70 -7.68
CA LEU A 151 16.08 1.98 -7.16
C LEU A 151 15.09 1.00 -7.79
N ALA A 152 14.57 0.06 -7.01
CA ALA A 152 13.47 -0.81 -7.40
C ALA A 152 12.15 -0.23 -6.89
N ARG A 153 11.17 -0.03 -7.78
CA ARG A 153 9.89 0.63 -7.45
C ARG A 153 8.72 0.12 -8.28
N ALA A 154 7.52 0.62 -8.01
CA ALA A 154 6.39 0.45 -8.92
C ALA A 154 6.65 1.19 -10.25
N LYS A 155 6.17 0.65 -11.37
CA LYS A 155 6.27 1.25 -12.71
C LYS A 155 5.70 2.68 -12.72
N VAL A 156 4.55 2.87 -12.10
CA VAL A 156 3.95 4.19 -11.91
C VAL A 156 4.25 4.68 -10.50
N ALA A 157 5.19 5.61 -10.38
CA ALA A 157 5.59 6.24 -9.13
C ALA A 157 6.13 7.66 -9.40
N ARG A 158 6.10 8.53 -8.38
CA ARG A 158 6.69 9.88 -8.49
C ARG A 158 8.22 9.79 -8.59
N ASP A 159 8.83 10.66 -9.39
CA ASP A 159 10.28 10.67 -9.62
C ASP A 159 11.08 11.44 -8.54
N VAL A 160 10.48 11.71 -7.38
CA VAL A 160 11.11 12.46 -6.28
C VAL A 160 12.46 11.86 -5.85
N ILE A 161 12.55 10.54 -5.69
CA ILE A 161 13.80 9.88 -5.28
C ILE A 161 14.85 9.94 -6.38
N PRO A 162 14.60 9.49 -7.64
CA PRO A 162 15.64 9.51 -8.66
C PRO A 162 16.07 10.93 -9.02
N ASP A 163 15.17 11.90 -9.09
CA ASP A 163 15.51 13.29 -9.43
C ASP A 163 16.39 13.92 -8.35
N ALA A 164 15.97 13.82 -7.08
CA ALA A 164 16.72 14.42 -5.98
C ALA A 164 18.10 13.77 -5.78
N LEU A 165 18.20 12.42 -5.87
CA LEU A 165 19.48 11.74 -5.70
C LEU A 165 20.42 11.96 -6.90
N THR A 166 19.88 12.08 -8.11
CA THR A 166 20.67 12.49 -9.30
C THR A 166 21.20 13.90 -9.12
N ALA A 167 20.40 14.83 -8.61
CA ALA A 167 20.83 16.22 -8.35
C ALA A 167 21.99 16.32 -7.33
N VAL A 168 22.09 15.39 -6.38
CA VAL A 168 23.24 15.32 -5.45
C VAL A 168 24.41 14.49 -6.01
N GLY A 169 24.35 14.05 -7.28
CA GLY A 169 25.44 13.36 -7.97
C GLY A 169 25.46 11.83 -7.82
N ALA A 170 24.35 11.20 -7.47
CA ALA A 170 24.22 9.74 -7.51
C ALA A 170 24.09 9.24 -8.96
N LEU A 171 24.63 8.05 -9.25
CA LEU A 171 24.46 7.36 -10.52
C LEU A 171 23.28 6.40 -10.42
N MET A 172 22.08 6.90 -10.81
CA MET A 172 20.83 6.19 -10.63
C MET A 172 20.58 5.14 -11.71
N THR A 173 20.13 3.97 -11.29
CA THR A 173 19.46 2.96 -12.12
C THR A 173 18.09 2.71 -11.52
N VAL A 174 17.03 3.00 -12.26
CA VAL A 174 15.66 2.80 -11.84
C VAL A 174 15.09 1.60 -12.57
N VAL A 175 14.45 0.68 -11.85
CA VAL A 175 13.85 -0.52 -12.43
C VAL A 175 12.46 -0.76 -11.87
N ASP A 176 11.58 -1.25 -12.74
CA ASP A 176 10.22 -1.60 -12.38
C ASP A 176 10.19 -2.97 -11.71
N ALA A 177 9.78 -3.00 -10.44
CA ALA A 177 9.61 -4.25 -9.71
C ALA A 177 8.20 -4.83 -9.91
N TYR A 178 7.20 -3.97 -10.00
CA TYR A 178 5.81 -4.35 -10.21
C TYR A 178 5.04 -3.18 -10.85
N GLN A 179 3.83 -3.45 -11.30
CA GLN A 179 2.88 -2.42 -11.69
C GLN A 179 1.56 -2.60 -10.93
N THR A 180 0.79 -1.52 -10.90
CA THR A 180 -0.56 -1.55 -10.36
C THR A 180 -1.56 -1.44 -11.51
N ALA A 181 -2.64 -2.21 -11.44
CA ALA A 181 -3.73 -2.18 -12.41
C ALA A 181 -5.08 -2.19 -11.68
N LEU A 182 -6.13 -1.83 -12.37
CA LEU A 182 -7.48 -2.17 -11.98
C LEU A 182 -7.68 -3.67 -12.23
N PRO A 183 -8.19 -4.43 -11.24
CA PRO A 183 -8.50 -5.85 -11.46
C PRO A 183 -9.64 -6.03 -12.45
N ASP A 184 -9.53 -7.07 -13.26
CA ASP A 184 -10.65 -7.49 -14.10
C ASP A 184 -11.85 -7.90 -13.21
N GLY A 185 -13.07 -7.57 -13.60
CA GLY A 185 -14.28 -7.89 -12.84
C GLY A 185 -14.63 -6.89 -11.71
N SER A 186 -13.81 -5.86 -11.47
CA SER A 186 -14.11 -4.85 -10.42
C SER A 186 -15.40 -4.09 -10.68
N GLN A 187 -15.76 -3.88 -11.94
CA GLN A 187 -16.98 -3.19 -12.35
C GLN A 187 -18.22 -4.02 -12.00
N GLU A 188 -18.23 -5.29 -12.36
CA GLU A 188 -19.30 -6.24 -12.07
C GLU A 188 -19.51 -6.41 -10.56
N LEU A 189 -18.41 -6.55 -9.80
CA LEU A 189 -18.45 -6.63 -8.35
C LEU A 189 -19.02 -5.35 -7.72
N LEU A 190 -18.66 -4.18 -8.25
CA LEU A 190 -19.21 -2.90 -7.77
C LEU A 190 -20.71 -2.78 -8.06
N VAL A 191 -21.15 -3.14 -9.27
CA VAL A 191 -22.58 -3.15 -9.65
C VAL A 191 -23.38 -4.05 -8.72
N GLU A 192 -22.90 -5.27 -8.48
CA GLU A 192 -23.53 -6.24 -7.58
C GLU A 192 -23.59 -5.71 -6.15
N ALA A 193 -22.46 -5.20 -5.62
CA ALA A 193 -22.37 -4.66 -4.28
C ALA A 193 -23.39 -3.54 -4.03
N LEU A 194 -23.48 -2.59 -4.96
CA LEU A 194 -24.40 -1.46 -4.85
C LEU A 194 -25.85 -1.87 -5.12
N GLY A 195 -26.10 -2.87 -5.97
CA GLY A 195 -27.41 -3.41 -6.23
C GLY A 195 -28.07 -4.07 -5.01
N VAL A 196 -27.28 -4.73 -4.17
CA VAL A 196 -27.73 -5.27 -2.88
C VAL A 196 -27.78 -4.20 -1.80
N GLY A 197 -26.96 -3.14 -1.92
CA GLY A 197 -26.80 -2.04 -0.99
C GLY A 197 -25.55 -2.20 -0.10
N VAL A 198 -24.93 -1.08 0.25
CA VAL A 198 -23.82 -0.97 1.18
C VAL A 198 -24.02 0.22 2.12
N ASP A 199 -23.65 0.10 3.38
CA ASP A 199 -23.79 1.17 4.39
C ASP A 199 -22.58 2.11 4.39
N GLY A 200 -21.39 1.56 4.08
CA GLY A 200 -20.15 2.32 4.10
C GLY A 200 -19.11 1.78 3.13
N ALA A 201 -18.13 2.62 2.82
CA ALA A 201 -16.97 2.29 1.99
C ALA A 201 -15.68 2.70 2.70
N THR A 202 -14.70 1.79 2.76
CA THR A 202 -13.42 2.02 3.43
C THR A 202 -12.32 2.32 2.42
N PHE A 203 -11.50 3.33 2.74
CA PHE A 203 -10.41 3.80 1.88
C PHE A 203 -9.09 3.79 2.64
N ALA A 204 -8.20 2.88 2.28
CA ALA A 204 -6.89 2.73 2.91
C ALA A 204 -5.77 3.51 2.18
N SER A 205 -6.10 4.27 1.15
CA SER A 205 -5.15 5.13 0.41
C SER A 205 -5.90 6.06 -0.56
N SER A 206 -5.23 7.15 -0.96
CA SER A 206 -5.74 8.03 -2.03
C SER A 206 -5.92 7.33 -3.37
N SER A 207 -5.09 6.33 -3.68
CA SER A 207 -5.25 5.55 -4.90
C SER A 207 -6.53 4.72 -4.90
N SER A 208 -6.96 4.18 -3.75
CA SER A 208 -8.23 3.44 -3.69
C SER A 208 -9.44 4.34 -3.95
N VAL A 209 -9.39 5.62 -3.59
CA VAL A 209 -10.44 6.59 -3.92
C VAL A 209 -10.50 6.83 -5.43
N ARG A 210 -9.36 7.18 -6.03
CA ARG A 210 -9.26 7.45 -7.47
C ARG A 210 -9.67 6.25 -8.31
N ASN A 211 -9.18 5.07 -7.93
CA ASN A 211 -9.47 3.84 -8.66
C ASN A 211 -10.94 3.44 -8.55
N LEU A 212 -11.57 3.59 -7.37
CA LEU A 212 -13.00 3.31 -7.22
C LEU A 212 -13.85 4.29 -8.04
N ALA A 213 -13.47 5.57 -8.09
CA ALA A 213 -14.13 6.55 -8.94
C ALA A 213 -14.01 6.19 -10.43
N GLU A 214 -12.86 5.65 -10.86
CA GLU A 214 -12.66 5.18 -12.23
C GLU A 214 -13.49 3.93 -12.53
N VAL A 215 -13.50 2.92 -11.64
CA VAL A 215 -14.35 1.73 -11.77
C VAL A 215 -15.82 2.12 -11.86
N ALA A 216 -16.28 3.07 -11.04
CA ALA A 216 -17.66 3.58 -11.08
C ALA A 216 -17.97 4.28 -12.41
N ARG A 217 -17.05 5.12 -12.90
CA ARG A 217 -17.18 5.80 -14.21
C ARG A 217 -17.32 4.80 -15.35
N GLU A 218 -16.47 3.78 -15.38
CA GLU A 218 -16.50 2.73 -16.41
C GLU A 218 -17.76 1.86 -16.33
N ALA A 219 -18.27 1.62 -15.13
CA ALA A 219 -19.55 0.92 -14.91
C ALA A 219 -20.79 1.81 -15.15
N GLY A 220 -20.62 3.10 -15.51
CA GLY A 220 -21.73 4.04 -15.66
C GLY A 220 -22.44 4.40 -14.36
N ILE A 221 -21.77 4.23 -13.21
CA ILE A 221 -22.30 4.50 -11.88
C ILE A 221 -21.88 5.90 -11.43
N ARG A 222 -22.83 6.67 -10.89
CA ARG A 222 -22.53 7.99 -10.32
C ARG A 222 -21.67 7.86 -9.07
N PHE A 223 -20.54 8.57 -9.06
CA PHE A 223 -19.67 8.72 -7.91
C PHE A 223 -19.77 10.16 -7.37
N PRO A 224 -19.84 10.38 -6.04
CA PRO A 224 -19.91 9.44 -4.93
C PRO A 224 -21.26 8.69 -4.84
N PHE A 225 -21.27 7.58 -4.08
CA PHE A 225 -22.46 6.73 -3.93
C PHE A 225 -23.40 7.34 -2.89
N ALA A 226 -24.65 7.62 -3.31
CA ALA A 226 -25.66 8.21 -2.44
C ALA A 226 -25.99 7.28 -1.26
N GLY A 227 -26.03 7.84 -0.05
CA GLY A 227 -26.36 7.10 1.18
C GLY A 227 -25.25 6.21 1.72
N VAL A 228 -24.07 6.14 1.09
CA VAL A 228 -22.92 5.36 1.54
C VAL A 228 -21.95 6.26 2.31
N ALA A 229 -21.60 5.87 3.53
CA ALA A 229 -20.63 6.59 4.35
C ALA A 229 -19.20 6.30 3.89
N ALA A 230 -18.41 7.32 3.54
CA ALA A 230 -16.99 7.16 3.22
C ALA A 230 -16.15 7.20 4.50
N ILE A 231 -15.29 6.21 4.73
CA ILE A 231 -14.39 6.14 5.88
C ILE A 231 -12.95 6.03 5.41
N SER A 232 -12.11 6.98 5.80
CA SER A 232 -10.71 7.07 5.38
C SER A 232 -9.73 6.63 6.45
N ILE A 233 -8.56 6.14 5.99
CA ILE A 233 -7.45 5.76 6.87
C ILE A 233 -6.69 6.98 7.44
N GLY A 234 -6.92 8.18 6.90
CA GLY A 234 -6.20 9.37 7.35
C GLY A 234 -6.34 10.57 6.43
N PRO A 235 -5.72 11.71 6.80
CA PRO A 235 -6.01 13.02 6.23
C PRO A 235 -5.72 13.15 4.73
N VAL A 236 -4.67 12.50 4.22
CA VAL A 236 -4.34 12.52 2.78
C VAL A 236 -5.42 11.81 1.95
N THR A 237 -5.97 10.71 2.48
CA THR A 237 -7.07 9.98 1.83
C THR A 237 -8.37 10.76 1.93
N SER A 238 -8.63 11.41 3.07
CA SER A 238 -9.78 12.32 3.25
C SER A 238 -9.75 13.51 2.29
N ALA A 239 -8.58 14.11 2.08
CA ALA A 239 -8.43 15.19 1.09
C ALA A 239 -8.79 14.70 -0.32
N THR A 240 -8.31 13.51 -0.71
CA THR A 240 -8.64 12.92 -2.01
C THR A 240 -10.14 12.61 -2.16
N LEU A 241 -10.81 12.14 -1.10
CA LEU A 241 -12.26 11.96 -1.11
C LEU A 241 -13.00 13.27 -1.41
N ARG A 242 -12.61 14.38 -0.73
CA ARG A 242 -13.19 15.71 -0.97
C ARG A 242 -12.94 16.22 -2.38
N GLU A 243 -11.74 16.00 -2.92
CA GLU A 243 -11.41 16.32 -4.33
C GLU A 243 -12.36 15.62 -5.31
N HIS A 244 -12.82 14.42 -4.96
CA HIS A 244 -13.79 13.64 -5.75
C HIS A 244 -15.25 13.90 -5.35
N GLY A 245 -15.54 14.92 -4.53
CA GLY A 245 -16.88 15.30 -4.13
C GLY A 245 -17.51 14.41 -3.05
N TRP A 246 -16.72 13.57 -2.37
CA TRP A 246 -17.19 12.70 -1.30
C TRP A 246 -16.67 13.16 0.05
N GLU A 247 -17.53 13.79 0.87
CA GLU A 247 -17.14 14.18 2.21
C GLU A 247 -17.00 12.94 3.09
N PRO A 248 -15.82 12.72 3.73
CA PRO A 248 -15.63 11.57 4.60
C PRO A 248 -16.52 11.68 5.85
N ALA A 249 -17.31 10.65 6.10
CA ALA A 249 -18.12 10.51 7.31
C ALA A 249 -17.27 10.15 8.54
N GLY A 250 -16.07 9.58 8.32
CA GLY A 250 -15.12 9.24 9.37
C GLY A 250 -13.69 9.16 8.85
N GLU A 251 -12.76 9.51 9.74
CA GLU A 251 -11.31 9.41 9.52
C GLU A 251 -10.67 8.66 10.68
N ALA A 252 -9.79 7.71 10.38
CA ALA A 252 -9.06 6.96 11.41
C ALA A 252 -8.10 7.89 12.19
N LYS A 253 -8.08 7.76 13.51
CA LYS A 253 -7.15 8.51 14.38
C LYS A 253 -5.70 8.02 14.23
N ALA A 254 -5.52 6.73 14.01
CA ALA A 254 -4.24 6.12 13.63
C ALA A 254 -4.34 5.62 12.20
N SER A 255 -3.36 5.93 11.35
CA SER A 255 -3.35 5.56 9.93
C SER A 255 -2.95 4.10 9.73
N ASP A 256 -3.69 3.19 10.38
CA ASP A 256 -3.53 1.73 10.31
C ASP A 256 -4.89 1.02 10.20
N ILE A 257 -4.86 -0.31 10.04
CA ILE A 257 -6.10 -1.09 9.87
C ILE A 257 -6.96 -1.10 11.13
N PRO A 258 -6.43 -1.27 12.35
CA PRO A 258 -7.21 -1.13 13.56
C PRO A 258 -7.88 0.24 13.71
N GLY A 259 -7.16 1.32 13.39
CA GLY A 259 -7.70 2.68 13.39
C GLY A 259 -8.84 2.86 12.39
N LEU A 260 -8.70 2.30 11.18
CA LEU A 260 -9.75 2.35 10.16
C LEU A 260 -11.00 1.57 10.61
N ILE A 261 -10.84 0.39 11.23
CA ILE A 261 -11.96 -0.38 11.80
C ILE A 261 -12.65 0.42 12.90
N ALA A 262 -11.90 1.05 13.81
CA ALA A 262 -12.45 1.89 14.85
C ALA A 262 -13.24 3.09 14.29
N ALA A 263 -12.78 3.70 13.21
CA ALA A 263 -13.50 4.76 12.51
C ALA A 263 -14.81 4.25 11.88
N VAL A 264 -14.81 3.04 11.31
CA VAL A 264 -16.04 2.39 10.80
C VAL A 264 -17.07 2.22 11.93
N VAL A 265 -16.64 1.70 13.09
CA VAL A 265 -17.51 1.54 14.27
C VAL A 265 -18.05 2.90 14.71
N GLY A 266 -17.20 3.92 14.80
CA GLY A 266 -17.61 5.27 15.19
C GLY A 266 -18.70 5.89 14.31
N VAL A 267 -18.72 5.53 13.00
CA VAL A 267 -19.69 6.04 12.03
C VAL A 267 -20.94 5.17 11.94
N LEU A 268 -20.78 3.84 11.88
CA LEU A 268 -21.84 2.90 11.48
C LEU A 268 -22.44 2.07 12.62
N ALA A 269 -21.86 2.13 13.83
CA ALA A 269 -22.47 1.46 14.98
C ALA A 269 -23.89 2.01 15.24
N ARG A 270 -24.80 1.16 15.70
CA ARG A 270 -26.17 1.55 16.04
C ARG A 270 -26.16 2.53 17.22
N PRO A 271 -27.11 3.47 17.31
CA PRO A 271 -27.16 4.45 18.38
C PRO A 271 -27.18 3.85 19.79
N GLU A 272 -27.75 2.67 19.97
CA GLU A 272 -27.84 1.93 21.23
C GLU A 272 -26.47 1.41 21.72
N ASP A 273 -25.44 1.42 20.86
CA ASP A 273 -24.10 0.91 21.13
C ASP A 273 -23.08 2.03 21.44
N LYS A 274 -23.52 3.30 21.51
CA LYS A 274 -22.63 4.48 21.71
C LYS A 274 -22.51 4.95 23.15
N THR A 275 -22.96 4.14 24.12
CA THR A 275 -22.88 4.47 25.57
C THR A 275 -21.66 3.86 26.23
#